data_92065928889965185014348dbb768a8c
#
_entry.id   92065928889965185014348dbb768a8c
#
_cell.length_a   1.000
_cell.length_b   1.000
_cell.length_c   1.000
_cell.angle_alpha   90.00
_cell.angle_beta   90.00
_cell.angle_gamma   90.00
#
_symmetry.space_group_name_H-M   'P 1'
#
loop_
_entity.id
_entity.type
_entity.pdbx_description
1 polymer ?
#
loop_
_entity_poly.entity_id
_entity_poly.type
_entity_poly.pdbx_seq_one_letter_code
_entity_poly.pdbx_strand_id
1 'polypeptide(L)'
;MKKYFLIGGLVTFVVIFNLGYVFHDLVMGDWFHDKEGDIAREELVLPAIALAFLIYVAIQAYFLHIFHTFAKAQYAWSLTRTALVFGALIGFLWDGLQGGLIEYATLKMPFEVFLVDSSYHTAEGALTALILSLFYRRYVGAP
;
A
#
# COMPACT_ATOMS: atom_id res chain seq x y z
N MET A 1 19.97 8.86 2.60
CA MET A 1 19.34 7.59 2.19
C MET A 1 19.06 6.63 3.36
N LYS A 2 20.06 6.15 4.15
CA LYS A 2 19.85 5.18 5.24
C LYS A 2 18.73 5.58 6.23
N LYS A 3 18.73 6.82 6.73
CA LYS A 3 17.69 7.32 7.66
C LYS A 3 16.31 7.38 7.01
N TYR A 4 16.22 7.70 5.73
CA TYR A 4 14.98 7.66 4.98
C TYR A 4 14.37 6.24 4.97
N PHE A 5 15.15 5.24 4.60
CA PHE A 5 14.68 3.86 4.58
C PHE A 5 14.34 3.32 5.98
N LEU A 6 15.19 3.54 6.97
CA LEU A 6 14.98 2.98 8.31
C LEU A 6 13.87 3.72 9.05
N ILE A 7 13.95 5.02 9.20
CA ILE A 7 12.99 5.78 10.00
C ILE A 7 11.70 5.98 9.21
N GLY A 8 11.81 6.45 7.96
CA GLY A 8 10.65 6.67 7.10
C GLY A 8 9.91 5.37 6.82
N GLY A 9 10.63 4.31 6.47
CA GLY A 9 10.05 3.00 6.22
C GLY A 9 9.36 2.43 7.46
N LEU A 10 10.01 2.44 8.63
CA LEU A 10 9.42 1.89 9.85
C LEU A 10 8.17 2.66 10.31
N VAL A 11 8.22 4.00 10.30
CA VAL A 11 7.04 4.81 10.66
C VAL A 11 5.90 4.58 9.69
N THR A 12 6.20 4.57 8.39
CA THR A 12 5.19 4.31 7.35
C THR A 12 4.59 2.91 7.53
N PHE A 13 5.40 1.89 7.76
CA PHE A 13 4.93 0.53 8.05
C PHE A 13 3.95 0.51 9.22
N VAL A 14 4.30 1.12 10.37
CA VAL A 14 3.42 1.14 11.53
C VAL A 14 2.08 1.80 11.21
N VAL A 15 2.10 2.94 10.50
CA VAL A 15 0.86 3.65 10.14
C VAL A 15 -0.01 2.82 9.21
N ILE A 16 0.57 2.26 8.13
CA ILE A 16 -0.18 1.53 7.12
C ILE A 16 -0.67 0.18 7.63
N PHE A 17 0.13 -0.53 8.41
CA PHE A 17 -0.30 -1.77 9.05
C PHE A 17 -1.53 -1.56 9.97
N ASN A 18 -1.54 -0.49 10.77
CA ASN A 18 -2.71 -0.17 11.59
C ASN A 18 -3.88 0.30 10.75
N LEU A 19 -3.66 1.03 9.66
CA LEU A 19 -4.73 1.44 8.75
C LEU A 19 -5.39 0.23 8.08
N GLY A 20 -4.60 -0.76 7.65
CA GLY A 20 -5.11 -2.04 7.14
C GLY A 20 -6.01 -2.74 8.14
N TYR A 21 -5.57 -2.85 9.39
CA TYR A 21 -6.39 -3.40 10.47
C TYR A 21 -7.69 -2.62 10.68
N VAL A 22 -7.60 -1.28 10.75
CA VAL A 22 -8.79 -0.44 10.93
C VAL A 22 -9.79 -0.64 9.78
N PHE A 23 -9.32 -0.68 8.54
CA PHE A 23 -10.20 -0.85 7.39
C PHE A 23 -10.81 -2.25 7.33
N HIS A 24 -9.98 -3.29 7.34
CA HIS A 24 -10.46 -4.67 7.12
C HIS A 24 -11.19 -5.28 8.31
N ASP A 25 -10.80 -4.92 9.54
CA ASP A 25 -11.42 -5.51 10.73
C ASP A 25 -12.47 -4.60 11.40
N LEU A 26 -12.18 -3.29 11.57
CA LEU A 26 -13.06 -2.41 12.34
C LEU A 26 -14.14 -1.72 11.50
N VAL A 27 -13.84 -1.36 10.25
CA VAL A 27 -14.78 -0.61 9.39
C VAL A 27 -15.56 -1.54 8.47
N MET A 28 -14.87 -2.47 7.83
CA MET A 28 -15.43 -3.35 6.80
C MET A 28 -15.49 -4.83 7.22
N GLY A 29 -15.08 -5.16 8.46
CA GLY A 29 -14.96 -6.54 8.91
C GLY A 29 -16.22 -7.35 8.74
N ASP A 30 -17.35 -6.85 9.25
CA ASP A 30 -18.65 -7.53 9.12
C ASP A 30 -19.05 -7.69 7.64
N TRP A 31 -18.78 -6.68 6.81
CA TRP A 31 -19.11 -6.73 5.39
C TRP A 31 -18.26 -7.74 4.63
N PHE A 32 -16.94 -7.79 4.89
CA PHE A 32 -16.06 -8.80 4.30
C PHE A 32 -16.46 -10.21 4.76
N HIS A 33 -16.68 -10.40 6.06
CA HIS A 33 -17.09 -11.69 6.61
C HIS A 33 -18.39 -12.21 5.98
N ASP A 34 -19.36 -11.32 5.77
CA ASP A 34 -20.64 -11.65 5.14
C ASP A 34 -20.48 -12.09 3.66
N LYS A 35 -19.46 -11.53 2.96
CA LYS A 35 -19.20 -11.78 1.55
C LYS A 35 -18.24 -12.94 1.29
N GLU A 36 -17.25 -13.10 2.14
CA GLU A 36 -16.22 -14.14 2.00
C GLU A 36 -16.65 -15.49 2.60
N GLY A 37 -17.54 -15.46 3.60
CA GLY A 37 -18.06 -16.67 4.23
C GLY A 37 -16.95 -17.57 4.78
N ASP A 38 -17.07 -18.88 4.57
CA ASP A 38 -16.16 -19.90 5.13
C ASP A 38 -14.77 -19.96 4.48
N ILE A 39 -14.43 -19.08 3.54
CA ILE A 39 -13.11 -19.08 2.89
C ILE A 39 -12.05 -18.31 3.71
N ALA A 40 -12.50 -17.40 4.57
CA ALA A 40 -11.58 -16.67 5.46
C ALA A 40 -11.03 -17.59 6.55
N ARG A 41 -9.79 -17.35 6.97
CA ARG A 41 -9.22 -18.08 8.12
C ARG A 41 -9.88 -17.60 9.40
N GLU A 42 -10.20 -18.52 10.32
CA GLU A 42 -10.68 -18.19 11.66
C GLU A 42 -9.65 -17.41 12.48
N GLU A 43 -8.35 -17.69 12.26
CA GLU A 43 -7.25 -16.98 12.93
C GLU A 43 -6.30 -16.36 11.91
N LEU A 44 -6.06 -15.04 12.05
CA LEU A 44 -5.12 -14.30 11.20
C LEU A 44 -3.66 -14.65 11.54
N VAL A 45 -2.86 -14.90 10.52
CA VAL A 45 -1.42 -15.10 10.65
C VAL A 45 -0.69 -13.75 10.68
N LEU A 46 -0.87 -12.99 11.77
CA LEU A 46 -0.33 -11.63 11.93
C LEU A 46 1.14 -11.45 11.52
N PRO A 47 2.09 -12.38 11.86
CA PRO A 47 3.46 -12.23 11.41
C PRO A 47 3.64 -12.24 9.89
N ALA A 48 2.82 -13.00 9.16
CA ALA A 48 2.86 -13.04 7.70
C ALA A 48 2.33 -11.73 7.11
N ILE A 49 1.23 -11.22 7.65
CA ILE A 49 0.65 -9.92 7.26
C ILE A 49 1.66 -8.80 7.52
N ALA A 50 2.25 -8.75 8.72
CA ALA A 50 3.26 -7.75 9.06
C ALA A 50 4.48 -7.80 8.13
N LEU A 51 4.95 -8.99 7.78
CA LEU A 51 6.06 -9.16 6.83
C LEU A 51 5.69 -8.66 5.44
N ALA A 52 4.47 -8.94 4.95
CA ALA A 52 3.98 -8.47 3.66
C ALA A 52 3.96 -6.94 3.61
N PHE A 53 3.39 -6.28 4.62
CA PHE A 53 3.39 -4.81 4.72
C PHE A 53 4.81 -4.21 4.82
N LEU A 54 5.71 -4.86 5.56
CA LEU A 54 7.10 -4.40 5.66
C LEU A 54 7.80 -4.44 4.30
N ILE A 55 7.62 -5.54 3.55
CA ILE A 55 8.17 -5.69 2.19
C ILE A 55 7.55 -4.65 1.26
N TYR A 56 6.24 -4.48 1.30
CA TYR A 56 5.51 -3.50 0.48
C TYR A 56 6.03 -2.06 0.69
N VAL A 57 6.15 -1.63 1.95
CA VAL A 57 6.70 -0.30 2.28
C VAL A 57 8.16 -0.16 1.84
N ALA A 58 8.99 -1.20 2.00
CA ALA A 58 10.38 -1.18 1.56
C ALA A 58 10.50 -1.05 0.03
N ILE A 59 9.66 -1.76 -0.72
CA ILE A 59 9.57 -1.65 -2.18
C ILE A 59 9.14 -0.23 -2.58
N GLN A 60 8.09 0.30 -1.97
CA GLN A 60 7.64 1.65 -2.25
C GLN A 60 8.71 2.71 -1.93
N ALA A 61 9.40 2.59 -0.79
CA ALA A 61 10.47 3.50 -0.41
C ALA A 61 11.61 3.52 -1.43
N TYR A 62 12.00 2.33 -1.92
CA TYR A 62 13.05 2.20 -2.94
C TYR A 62 12.64 2.79 -4.28
N PHE A 63 11.49 2.38 -4.80
CA PHE A 63 11.05 2.80 -6.12
C PHE A 63 10.56 4.24 -6.16
N LEU A 64 10.03 4.81 -5.08
CA LEU A 64 9.68 6.22 -5.02
C LEU A 64 10.90 7.12 -5.33
N HIS A 65 12.08 6.76 -4.81
CA HIS A 65 13.31 7.49 -5.10
C HIS A 65 13.64 7.46 -6.60
N ILE A 66 13.61 6.29 -7.20
CA ILE A 66 13.92 6.09 -8.63
C ILE A 66 12.89 6.82 -9.49
N PHE A 67 11.60 6.59 -9.22
CA PHE A 67 10.52 7.15 -10.01
C PHE A 67 10.45 8.68 -9.88
N HIS A 68 10.70 9.23 -8.69
CA HIS A 68 10.75 10.68 -8.53
C HIS A 68 11.90 11.31 -9.30
N THR A 69 13.09 10.72 -9.29
CA THR A 69 14.23 11.20 -10.06
C THR A 69 13.90 11.25 -11.55
N PHE A 70 13.30 10.20 -12.08
CA PHE A 70 12.84 10.12 -13.46
C PHE A 70 11.73 11.13 -13.77
N ALA A 71 10.65 11.15 -12.99
CA ALA A 71 9.49 12.01 -13.22
C ALA A 71 9.84 13.51 -13.12
N LYS A 72 10.77 13.87 -12.24
CA LYS A 72 11.28 15.23 -12.14
C LYS A 72 12.07 15.61 -13.40
N ALA A 73 12.97 14.75 -13.87
CA ALA A 73 13.81 15.02 -15.04
C ALA A 73 12.99 15.11 -16.33
N GLN A 74 12.00 14.24 -16.51
CA GLN A 74 11.22 14.17 -17.75
C GLN A 74 9.99 15.09 -17.77
N TYR A 75 9.33 15.28 -16.63
CA TYR A 75 8.01 15.93 -16.55
C TYR A 75 7.94 17.09 -15.56
N ALA A 76 9.06 17.45 -14.91
CA ALA A 76 9.12 18.46 -13.86
C ALA A 76 8.10 18.23 -12.70
N TRP A 77 7.79 16.99 -12.39
CA TRP A 77 6.84 16.65 -11.33
C TRP A 77 7.40 16.98 -9.94
N SER A 78 6.56 17.56 -9.11
CA SER A 78 6.84 17.70 -7.69
C SER A 78 6.89 16.33 -7.00
N LEU A 79 7.61 16.24 -5.89
CA LEU A 79 7.67 15.01 -5.09
C LEU A 79 6.28 14.55 -4.62
N THR A 80 5.40 15.49 -4.24
CA THR A 80 4.02 15.16 -3.82
C THR A 80 3.22 14.55 -4.97
N ARG A 81 3.28 15.14 -6.17
CA ARG A 81 2.61 14.58 -7.34
C ARG A 81 3.15 13.21 -7.70
N THR A 82 4.46 13.06 -7.67
CA THR A 82 5.12 11.78 -7.90
C THR A 82 4.64 10.73 -6.89
N ALA A 83 4.63 11.06 -5.60
CA ALA A 83 4.21 10.15 -4.55
C ALA A 83 2.76 9.70 -4.72
N LEU A 84 1.83 10.63 -5.00
CA LEU A 84 0.42 10.30 -5.22
C LEU A 84 0.24 9.36 -6.41
N VAL A 85 0.79 9.71 -7.57
CA VAL A 85 0.59 8.93 -8.80
C VAL A 85 1.30 7.58 -8.72
N PHE A 86 2.55 7.58 -8.26
CA PHE A 86 3.34 6.35 -8.10
C PHE A 86 2.71 5.42 -7.05
N GLY A 87 2.36 5.96 -5.88
CA GLY A 87 1.78 5.17 -4.81
C GLY A 87 0.43 4.57 -5.19
N ALA A 88 -0.47 5.35 -5.79
CA ALA A 88 -1.74 4.86 -6.30
C ALA A 88 -1.56 3.75 -7.35
N LEU A 89 -0.61 3.95 -8.28
CA LEU A 89 -0.32 2.96 -9.31
C LEU A 89 0.23 1.65 -8.72
N ILE A 90 1.15 1.72 -7.77
CA ILE A 90 1.69 0.52 -7.11
C ILE A 90 0.60 -0.19 -6.29
N GLY A 91 -0.19 0.54 -5.50
CA GLY A 91 -1.30 -0.04 -4.74
C GLY A 91 -2.31 -0.73 -5.66
N PHE A 92 -2.71 -0.06 -6.75
CA PHE A 92 -3.63 -0.64 -7.72
C PHE A 92 -3.06 -1.88 -8.42
N LEU A 93 -1.82 -1.83 -8.91
CA LEU A 93 -1.26 -2.92 -9.71
C LEU A 93 -0.82 -4.12 -8.87
N TRP A 94 -0.26 -3.88 -7.69
CA TRP A 94 0.33 -4.94 -6.87
C TRP A 94 -0.71 -5.66 -6.03
N ASP A 95 -1.42 -4.96 -5.17
CA ASP A 95 -2.43 -5.58 -4.30
C ASP A 95 -3.81 -5.57 -4.96
N GLY A 96 -4.27 -4.41 -5.45
CA GLY A 96 -5.60 -4.28 -5.99
C GLY A 96 -5.85 -5.17 -7.21
N LEU A 97 -5.05 -5.04 -8.25
CA LEU A 97 -5.31 -5.76 -9.50
C LEU A 97 -4.75 -7.18 -9.46
N GLN A 98 -3.46 -7.34 -9.15
CA GLN A 98 -2.80 -8.66 -9.23
C GLN A 98 -3.27 -9.59 -8.11
N GLY A 99 -3.26 -9.13 -6.86
CA GLY A 99 -3.76 -9.90 -5.70
C GLY A 99 -5.25 -10.18 -5.84
N GLY A 100 -6.06 -9.13 -5.97
CA GLY A 100 -7.51 -9.24 -6.05
C GLY A 100 -8.03 -10.05 -7.24
N LEU A 101 -7.40 -9.97 -8.43
CA LEU A 101 -7.79 -10.84 -9.56
C LEU A 101 -7.46 -12.30 -9.33
N ILE A 102 -6.34 -12.62 -8.66
CA ILE A 102 -6.01 -14.00 -8.31
C ILE A 102 -7.03 -14.53 -7.31
N GLU A 103 -7.35 -13.76 -6.28
CA GLU A 103 -8.36 -14.13 -5.29
C GLU A 103 -9.74 -14.30 -5.92
N TYR A 104 -10.19 -13.35 -6.74
CA TYR A 104 -11.44 -13.46 -7.47
C TYR A 104 -11.51 -14.71 -8.37
N ALA A 105 -10.40 -15.06 -9.03
CA ALA A 105 -10.34 -16.20 -9.93
C ALA A 105 -10.21 -17.55 -9.21
N THR A 106 -9.65 -17.59 -8.01
CA THR A 106 -9.35 -18.83 -7.26
C THR A 106 -10.29 -19.09 -6.09
N LEU A 107 -10.84 -18.03 -5.51
CA LEU A 107 -11.80 -18.08 -4.42
C LEU A 107 -13.19 -17.73 -4.96
N LYS A 108 -14.24 -18.21 -4.31
CA LYS A 108 -15.63 -17.86 -4.67
C LYS A 108 -15.99 -16.46 -4.16
N MET A 109 -15.11 -15.50 -4.43
CA MET A 109 -15.26 -14.12 -3.97
C MET A 109 -16.17 -13.32 -4.90
N PRO A 110 -17.17 -12.58 -4.38
CA PRO A 110 -17.98 -11.68 -5.18
C PRO A 110 -17.15 -10.57 -5.84
N PHE A 111 -17.47 -10.18 -7.06
CA PHE A 111 -16.76 -9.14 -7.79
C PHE A 111 -16.75 -7.78 -7.07
N GLU A 112 -17.76 -7.50 -6.27
CA GLU A 112 -17.84 -6.29 -5.45
C GLU A 112 -16.74 -6.23 -4.38
N VAL A 113 -16.33 -7.36 -3.80
CA VAL A 113 -15.21 -7.45 -2.86
C VAL A 113 -13.91 -7.05 -3.56
N PHE A 114 -13.66 -7.60 -4.74
CA PHE A 114 -12.52 -7.21 -5.57
C PHE A 114 -12.50 -5.69 -5.83
N LEU A 115 -13.63 -5.07 -6.16
CA LEU A 115 -13.68 -3.63 -6.44
C LEU A 115 -13.39 -2.78 -5.20
N VAL A 116 -13.96 -3.14 -4.05
CA VAL A 116 -13.77 -2.41 -2.79
C VAL A 116 -12.32 -2.53 -2.35
N ASP A 117 -11.77 -3.73 -2.35
CA ASP A 117 -10.42 -4.01 -1.92
C ASP A 117 -9.38 -3.35 -2.84
N SER A 118 -9.52 -3.46 -4.15
CA SER A 118 -8.66 -2.76 -5.12
C SER A 118 -8.70 -1.24 -4.97
N SER A 119 -9.86 -0.67 -4.64
CA SER A 119 -10.00 0.76 -4.38
C SER A 119 -9.29 1.18 -3.10
N TYR A 120 -9.41 0.36 -2.04
CA TYR A 120 -8.68 0.56 -0.80
C TYR A 120 -7.17 0.53 -1.02
N HIS A 121 -6.63 -0.51 -1.66
CA HIS A 121 -5.20 -0.63 -1.91
C HIS A 121 -4.63 0.48 -2.81
N THR A 122 -5.44 0.99 -3.74
CA THR A 122 -5.07 2.18 -4.52
C THR A 122 -4.89 3.41 -3.63
N ALA A 123 -5.82 3.66 -2.71
CA ALA A 123 -5.75 4.77 -1.77
C ALA A 123 -4.62 4.57 -0.73
N GLU A 124 -4.48 3.37 -0.20
CA GLU A 124 -3.43 2.97 0.71
C GLU A 124 -2.04 3.16 0.11
N GLY A 125 -1.85 2.76 -1.15
CA GLY A 125 -0.60 2.96 -1.86
C GLY A 125 -0.24 4.43 -2.03
N ALA A 126 -1.21 5.27 -2.39
CA ALA A 126 -1.03 6.71 -2.47
C ALA A 126 -0.63 7.32 -1.12
N LEU A 127 -1.30 6.91 -0.04
CA LEU A 127 -1.00 7.38 1.31
C LEU A 127 0.38 6.92 1.78
N THR A 128 0.74 5.66 1.53
CA THR A 128 2.07 5.09 1.81
C THR A 128 3.17 5.96 1.19
N ALA A 129 3.07 6.22 -0.11
CA ALA A 129 4.06 7.02 -0.82
C ALA A 129 4.07 8.49 -0.36
N LEU A 130 2.91 9.06 0.01
CA LEU A 130 2.85 10.40 0.59
C LEU A 130 3.61 10.48 1.92
N ILE A 131 3.37 9.55 2.84
CA ILE A 131 4.09 9.51 4.12
C ILE A 131 5.59 9.37 3.87
N LEU A 132 6.00 8.43 3.02
CA LEU A 132 7.40 8.27 2.61
C LEU A 132 7.98 9.56 2.01
N SER A 133 7.21 10.32 1.25
CA SER A 133 7.66 11.59 0.66
C SER A 133 8.02 12.66 1.70
N LEU A 134 7.36 12.66 2.86
CA LEU A 134 7.68 13.57 3.96
C LEU A 134 9.07 13.25 4.54
N PHE A 135 9.37 11.98 4.73
CA PHE A 135 10.68 11.52 5.20
C PHE A 135 11.76 11.69 4.11
N TYR A 136 11.39 11.50 2.84
CA TYR A 136 12.27 11.75 1.72
C TYR A 136 12.75 13.20 1.71
N ARG A 137 11.85 14.19 1.81
CA ARG A 137 12.20 15.61 1.93
C ARG A 137 13.15 15.87 3.09
N ARG A 138 12.89 15.27 4.24
CA ARG A 138 13.68 15.51 5.46
C ARG A 138 15.08 14.91 5.41
N TYR A 139 15.27 13.74 4.81
CA TYR A 139 16.51 12.97 4.92
C TYR A 139 17.31 12.83 3.63
N VAL A 140 16.69 13.04 2.49
CA VAL A 140 17.35 13.01 1.17
C VAL A 140 17.51 14.42 0.61
N GLY A 141 16.66 15.34 1.03
CA GLY A 141 16.61 16.71 0.58
C GLY A 141 15.46 16.92 -0.40
N ALA A 142 14.89 18.14 -0.38
CA ALA A 142 14.04 18.58 -1.47
C ALA A 142 14.97 18.90 -2.66
N PRO A 143 14.78 18.27 -3.82
CA PRO A 143 15.52 18.67 -5.00
C PRO A 143 15.06 20.03 -5.51
#